data_a92e6419829e7abf9c392995570e55bb
#
_entry.id   a92e6419829e7abf9c392995570e55bb
#
_cell.length_a   1.000
_cell.length_b   1.000
_cell.length_c   1.000
_cell.angle_alpha   90.00
_cell.angle_beta   90.00
_cell.angle_gamma   90.00
#
_symmetry.space_group_name_H-M   'P 1'
#
loop_
_entity.id
_entity.type
_entity.pdbx_description
1 polymer ?
#
loop_
_entity_poly.entity_id
_entity_poly.type
_entity_poly.pdbx_seq_one_letter_code
_entity_poly.pdbx_strand_id
1 'polypeptide(L)'
;MGRGSFIMRILILGAGKMGSFFVDLLSFDHEVAALDSDPQRLRFLYNTQRFTSLDEVDAFDPELVINAVSLKYTLQVFDKLLPHIGKNCILSDISSVKTGFKEYYEQTGHRYVSSHPMFGPTFANLGDLSRENAILISEGDYMGRIFFRDLYTRLGLNLKEISFAEHDETMSYSLSIPFVSTFVFSAVMKHQDTPGTTFKRHMKIARGVLSEDDTLLREILFNPHTKPKVEMIRAELKQLIQIIDDRDEDAMTQYLTRIRKNIQE
;
A
#
# COMPACT_ATOMS: atom_id res chain seq x y z
N MET A 1 -20.03 -4.34 -30.38
CA MET A 1 -20.05 -2.87 -30.23
C MET A 1 -18.72 -2.50 -29.56
N GLY A 2 -17.79 -1.90 -30.33
CA GLY A 2 -16.47 -1.50 -29.82
C GLY A 2 -16.66 -0.45 -28.73
N ARG A 3 -16.18 -0.73 -27.51
CA ARG A 3 -15.97 0.30 -26.49
C ARG A 3 -14.91 1.24 -27.05
N GLY A 4 -15.30 2.45 -27.44
CA GLY A 4 -14.31 3.49 -27.73
C GLY A 4 -13.46 3.67 -26.47
N SER A 5 -12.23 3.20 -26.51
CA SER A 5 -11.25 3.43 -25.45
C SER A 5 -11.02 4.94 -25.39
N PHE A 6 -11.43 5.56 -24.29
CA PHE A 6 -11.16 6.97 -24.05
C PHE A 6 -9.68 7.07 -23.70
N ILE A 7 -8.88 7.56 -24.62
CA ILE A 7 -7.43 7.76 -24.39
C ILE A 7 -7.28 8.95 -23.46
N MET A 8 -6.65 8.74 -22.32
CA MET A 8 -6.33 9.77 -21.32
C MET A 8 -4.84 10.07 -21.31
N ARG A 9 -4.48 11.31 -21.00
CA ARG A 9 -3.10 11.67 -20.65
C ARG A 9 -2.90 11.45 -19.16
N ILE A 10 -2.03 10.47 -18.82
CA ILE A 10 -1.79 10.02 -17.46
C ILE A 10 -0.35 10.29 -17.08
N LEU A 11 -0.14 11.05 -16.00
CA LEU A 11 1.19 11.28 -15.44
C LEU A 11 1.42 10.34 -14.25
N ILE A 12 2.49 9.56 -14.30
CA ILE A 12 2.96 8.73 -13.20
C ILE A 12 4.10 9.45 -12.49
N LEU A 13 3.94 9.74 -11.20
CA LEU A 13 4.98 10.31 -10.35
C LEU A 13 5.74 9.20 -9.64
N GLY A 14 7.05 9.14 -9.89
CA GLY A 14 7.92 8.10 -9.37
C GLY A 14 7.99 6.86 -10.26
N ALA A 15 9.19 6.56 -10.76
CA ALA A 15 9.51 5.39 -11.58
C ALA A 15 10.11 4.24 -10.72
N GLY A 16 9.62 4.08 -9.49
CA GLY A 16 9.90 2.93 -8.64
C GLY A 16 9.16 1.68 -9.11
N LYS A 17 9.19 0.60 -8.34
CA LYS A 17 8.55 -0.69 -8.69
C LYS A 17 7.07 -0.55 -9.04
N MET A 18 6.29 0.17 -8.20
CA MET A 18 4.86 0.37 -8.47
C MET A 18 4.62 1.34 -9.62
N GLY A 19 5.37 2.45 -9.70
CA GLY A 19 5.22 3.39 -10.80
C GLY A 19 5.53 2.75 -12.16
N SER A 20 6.61 1.98 -12.26
CA SER A 20 6.94 1.21 -13.49
C SER A 20 5.84 0.21 -13.83
N PHE A 21 5.28 -0.49 -12.85
CA PHE A 21 4.14 -1.38 -13.06
C PHE A 21 2.93 -0.65 -13.66
N PHE A 22 2.58 0.54 -13.14
CA PHE A 22 1.48 1.33 -13.70
C PHE A 22 1.80 1.89 -15.09
N VAL A 23 3.05 2.27 -15.37
CA VAL A 23 3.47 2.67 -16.72
C VAL A 23 3.26 1.51 -17.70
N ASP A 24 3.78 0.33 -17.39
CA ASP A 24 3.67 -0.85 -18.25
C ASP A 24 2.19 -1.24 -18.49
N LEU A 25 1.36 -1.11 -17.46
CA LEU A 25 -0.06 -1.46 -17.52
C LEU A 25 -0.88 -0.48 -18.37
N LEU A 26 -0.59 0.82 -18.30
CA LEU A 26 -1.44 1.87 -18.85
C LEU A 26 -0.98 2.37 -20.23
N SER A 27 0.28 2.20 -20.57
CA SER A 27 0.89 2.74 -21.80
C SER A 27 0.37 2.08 -23.11
N PHE A 28 -0.36 0.97 -23.01
CA PHE A 28 -1.00 0.35 -24.18
C PHE A 28 -2.33 1.00 -24.55
N ASP A 29 -3.06 1.51 -23.55
CA ASP A 29 -4.42 2.04 -23.73
C ASP A 29 -4.49 3.57 -23.62
N HIS A 30 -3.45 4.21 -23.07
CA HIS A 30 -3.41 5.62 -22.72
C HIS A 30 -2.11 6.30 -23.16
N GLU A 31 -2.11 7.62 -23.22
CA GLU A 31 -0.89 8.41 -23.35
C GLU A 31 -0.27 8.61 -21.96
N VAL A 32 0.89 8.00 -21.73
CA VAL A 32 1.52 7.97 -20.40
C VAL A 32 2.83 8.76 -20.41
N ALA A 33 3.01 9.59 -19.38
CA ALA A 33 4.28 10.19 -19.01
C ALA A 33 4.69 9.72 -17.61
N ALA A 34 5.98 9.55 -17.38
CA ALA A 34 6.55 9.24 -16.08
C ALA A 34 7.56 10.32 -15.67
N LEU A 35 7.40 10.84 -14.46
CA LEU A 35 8.30 11.83 -13.87
C LEU A 35 9.04 11.22 -12.69
N ASP A 36 10.36 11.21 -12.72
CA ASP A 36 11.23 10.83 -11.58
C ASP A 36 12.44 11.76 -11.51
N SER A 37 12.85 12.11 -10.30
CA SER A 37 14.05 12.90 -10.04
C SER A 37 15.35 12.14 -10.35
N ASP A 38 15.30 10.81 -10.43
CA ASP A 38 16.41 9.95 -10.81
C ASP A 38 16.24 9.47 -12.27
N PRO A 39 16.96 10.03 -13.23
CA PRO A 39 16.86 9.65 -14.64
C PRO A 39 17.19 8.16 -14.91
N GLN A 40 17.95 7.52 -14.03
CA GLN A 40 18.30 6.10 -14.18
C GLN A 40 17.07 5.21 -14.02
N ARG A 41 16.09 5.62 -13.19
CA ARG A 41 14.83 4.87 -13.02
C ARG A 41 13.95 4.93 -14.26
N LEU A 42 14.02 6.02 -15.02
CA LEU A 42 13.26 6.19 -16.26
C LEU A 42 13.82 5.39 -17.43
N ARG A 43 15.08 4.95 -17.34
CA ARG A 43 15.82 4.36 -18.46
C ARG A 43 15.14 3.14 -19.09
N PHE A 44 14.47 2.35 -18.29
CA PHE A 44 13.86 1.08 -18.72
C PHE A 44 12.33 1.16 -18.90
N LEU A 45 11.76 2.36 -18.86
CA LEU A 45 10.36 2.54 -19.20
C LEU A 45 10.21 2.69 -20.72
N TYR A 46 9.33 1.89 -21.30
CA TYR A 46 9.07 1.88 -22.74
C TYR A 46 7.66 2.38 -23.02
N ASN A 47 7.42 2.85 -24.23
CA ASN A 47 6.12 3.34 -24.70
C ASN A 47 5.53 4.44 -23.79
N THR A 48 6.37 5.31 -23.23
CA THR A 48 6.01 6.39 -22.32
C THR A 48 6.92 7.60 -22.52
N GLN A 49 6.41 8.80 -22.27
CA GLN A 49 7.23 10.01 -22.17
C GLN A 49 7.97 10.00 -20.83
N ARG A 50 9.22 10.47 -20.81
CA ARG A 50 10.10 10.43 -19.65
C ARG A 50 10.46 11.83 -19.25
N PHE A 51 9.96 12.28 -18.12
CA PHE A 51 10.15 13.64 -17.61
C PHE A 51 11.12 13.64 -16.43
N THR A 52 11.99 14.62 -16.41
CA THR A 52 12.94 14.88 -15.31
C THR A 52 12.70 16.25 -14.66
N SER A 53 11.83 17.06 -15.27
CA SER A 53 11.46 18.40 -14.82
C SER A 53 9.94 18.56 -14.79
N LEU A 54 9.43 19.36 -13.88
CA LEU A 54 8.01 19.73 -13.82
C LEU A 54 7.57 20.61 -14.99
N ASP A 55 8.47 21.35 -15.62
CA ASP A 55 8.15 22.18 -16.80
C ASP A 55 7.67 21.35 -18.00
N GLU A 56 8.04 20.07 -18.04
CA GLU A 56 7.59 19.13 -19.10
C GLU A 56 6.11 18.73 -18.89
N VAL A 57 5.62 18.84 -17.65
CA VAL A 57 4.23 18.51 -17.28
C VAL A 57 3.25 19.52 -17.82
N ASP A 58 3.61 20.82 -17.85
CA ASP A 58 2.75 21.89 -18.38
C ASP A 58 2.34 21.62 -19.83
N ALA A 59 3.30 21.18 -20.66
CA ALA A 59 3.04 20.86 -22.06
C ALA A 59 2.26 19.56 -22.25
N PHE A 60 2.42 18.61 -21.33
CA PHE A 60 1.71 17.33 -21.36
C PHE A 60 0.25 17.46 -20.96
N ASP A 61 -0.09 18.41 -20.07
CA ASP A 61 -1.43 18.71 -19.55
C ASP A 61 -2.19 17.42 -19.12
N PRO A 62 -1.77 16.75 -18.05
CA PRO A 62 -2.34 15.47 -17.64
C PRO A 62 -3.80 15.61 -17.18
N GLU A 63 -4.62 14.60 -17.49
CA GLU A 63 -5.99 14.47 -17.02
C GLU A 63 -6.10 13.67 -15.72
N LEU A 64 -5.12 12.77 -15.49
CA LEU A 64 -4.97 11.97 -14.28
C LEU A 64 -3.49 11.94 -13.87
N VAL A 65 -3.25 12.14 -12.60
CA VAL A 65 -1.92 11.96 -11.98
C VAL A 65 -1.99 10.76 -11.03
N ILE A 66 -1.11 9.78 -11.19
CA ILE A 66 -0.94 8.66 -10.26
C ILE A 66 0.38 8.84 -9.51
N ASN A 67 0.28 9.18 -8.23
CA ASN A 67 1.45 9.36 -7.39
C ASN A 67 1.90 8.01 -6.79
N ALA A 68 3.03 7.52 -7.27
CA ALA A 68 3.67 6.26 -6.89
C ALA A 68 5.05 6.49 -6.23
N VAL A 69 5.34 7.70 -5.76
CA VAL A 69 6.56 7.96 -4.98
C VAL A 69 6.44 7.35 -3.58
N SER A 70 7.56 7.22 -2.88
CA SER A 70 7.52 6.73 -1.50
C SER A 70 6.65 7.64 -0.62
N LEU A 71 5.93 7.03 0.31
CA LEU A 71 4.93 7.66 1.18
C LEU A 71 5.41 8.99 1.79
N LYS A 72 6.65 9.02 2.28
CA LYS A 72 7.31 10.20 2.85
C LYS A 72 7.24 11.45 1.97
N TYR A 73 7.25 11.27 0.65
CA TYR A 73 7.34 12.40 -0.30
C TYR A 73 6.03 12.66 -1.04
N THR A 74 5.01 11.83 -0.86
CA THR A 74 3.78 11.88 -1.65
C THR A 74 3.12 13.25 -1.63
N LEU A 75 2.88 13.83 -0.46
CA LEU A 75 2.25 15.16 -0.34
C LEU A 75 3.17 16.28 -0.86
N GLN A 76 4.46 16.23 -0.55
CA GLN A 76 5.43 17.23 -1.04
C GLN A 76 5.54 17.26 -2.57
N VAL A 77 5.44 16.08 -3.21
CA VAL A 77 5.48 15.99 -4.68
C VAL A 77 4.21 16.55 -5.28
N PHE A 78 3.05 16.33 -4.67
CA PHE A 78 1.82 16.99 -5.07
C PHE A 78 1.91 18.52 -4.94
N ASP A 79 2.41 19.05 -3.82
CA ASP A 79 2.58 20.50 -3.63
C ASP A 79 3.39 21.15 -4.76
N LYS A 80 4.47 20.47 -5.18
CA LYS A 80 5.31 20.94 -6.29
C LYS A 80 4.61 20.81 -7.64
N LEU A 81 3.74 19.81 -7.81
CA LEU A 81 3.03 19.54 -9.05
C LEU A 81 1.84 20.45 -9.29
N LEU A 82 1.13 20.86 -8.23
CA LEU A 82 -0.13 21.62 -8.34
C LEU A 82 -0.05 22.86 -9.24
N PRO A 83 1.05 23.65 -9.27
CA PRO A 83 1.19 24.77 -10.20
C PRO A 83 1.27 24.37 -11.69
N HIS A 84 1.60 23.13 -11.99
CA HIS A 84 1.88 22.59 -13.33
C HIS A 84 0.73 21.78 -13.93
N ILE A 85 -0.41 21.72 -13.28
CA ILE A 85 -1.57 20.93 -13.76
C ILE A 85 -2.85 21.75 -13.81
N GLY A 86 -3.71 21.42 -14.77
CA GLY A 86 -5.01 22.04 -14.91
C GLY A 86 -5.98 21.70 -13.76
N LYS A 87 -6.91 22.60 -13.47
CA LYS A 87 -7.92 22.43 -12.39
C LYS A 87 -8.80 21.20 -12.54
N ASN A 88 -8.96 20.68 -13.76
CA ASN A 88 -9.74 19.47 -14.04
C ASN A 88 -8.96 18.18 -13.90
N CYS A 89 -7.65 18.26 -13.73
CA CYS A 89 -6.79 17.09 -13.50
C CYS A 89 -7.19 16.39 -12.20
N ILE A 90 -7.30 15.06 -12.25
CA ILE A 90 -7.61 14.23 -11.10
C ILE A 90 -6.29 13.84 -10.43
N LEU A 91 -6.13 14.17 -9.16
CA LEU A 91 -5.01 13.70 -8.36
C LEU A 91 -5.29 12.28 -7.86
N SER A 92 -4.30 11.41 -7.91
CA SER A 92 -4.43 10.07 -7.33
C SER A 92 -3.15 9.65 -6.61
N ASP A 93 -3.32 8.93 -5.51
CA ASP A 93 -2.26 8.22 -4.82
C ASP A 93 -2.56 6.71 -4.75
N ILE A 94 -1.49 5.94 -4.57
CA ILE A 94 -1.55 4.49 -4.34
C ILE A 94 -0.93 4.09 -2.99
N SER A 95 -0.88 5.01 -2.06
CA SER A 95 -0.20 4.87 -0.77
C SER A 95 -0.86 3.83 0.13
N SER A 96 -0.04 3.11 0.90
CA SER A 96 -0.50 2.10 1.87
C SER A 96 -1.01 2.68 3.19
N VAL A 97 -0.74 3.94 3.47
CA VAL A 97 -1.23 4.68 4.64
C VAL A 97 -1.96 5.92 4.12
N LYS A 98 -3.13 6.23 4.69
CA LYS A 98 -3.99 7.32 4.24
C LYS A 98 -4.15 8.45 5.26
N THR A 99 -3.48 8.36 6.40
CA THR A 99 -3.53 9.40 7.43
C THR A 99 -3.14 10.76 6.87
N GLY A 100 -4.02 11.76 6.98
CA GLY A 100 -3.81 13.12 6.49
C GLY A 100 -4.09 13.35 4.98
N PHE A 101 -4.36 12.30 4.21
CA PHE A 101 -4.63 12.45 2.77
C PHE A 101 -5.98 13.10 2.48
N LYS A 102 -7.02 12.76 3.27
CA LYS A 102 -8.34 13.35 3.10
C LYS A 102 -8.29 14.87 3.24
N GLU A 103 -7.75 15.34 4.35
CA GLU A 103 -7.61 16.78 4.64
C GLU A 103 -6.76 17.49 3.58
N TYR A 104 -5.69 16.84 3.13
CA TYR A 104 -4.85 17.37 2.07
C TYR A 104 -5.62 17.56 0.77
N TYR A 105 -6.33 16.55 0.28
CA TYR A 105 -7.11 16.64 -0.95
C TYR A 105 -8.20 17.70 -0.87
N GLU A 106 -8.90 17.80 0.25
CA GLU A 106 -9.94 18.81 0.48
C GLU A 106 -9.35 20.22 0.42
N GLN A 107 -8.11 20.44 0.91
CA GLN A 107 -7.43 21.74 0.87
C GLN A 107 -6.96 22.12 -0.54
N THR A 108 -6.58 21.18 -1.38
CA THR A 108 -6.10 21.48 -2.74
C THR A 108 -7.20 22.01 -3.66
N GLY A 109 -8.45 21.65 -3.40
CA GLY A 109 -9.60 21.95 -4.25
C GLY A 109 -9.56 21.28 -5.62
N HIS A 110 -8.65 20.30 -5.82
CA HIS A 110 -8.62 19.45 -7.01
C HIS A 110 -9.54 18.24 -6.84
N ARG A 111 -10.00 17.71 -7.97
CA ARG A 111 -10.63 16.38 -8.01
C ARG A 111 -9.59 15.34 -7.58
N TYR A 112 -9.99 14.34 -6.83
CA TYR A 112 -9.06 13.32 -6.37
C TYR A 112 -9.69 11.93 -6.33
N VAL A 113 -8.85 10.91 -6.40
CA VAL A 113 -9.19 9.52 -6.10
C VAL A 113 -8.01 8.89 -5.36
N SER A 114 -8.28 8.11 -4.35
CA SER A 114 -7.24 7.44 -3.58
C SER A 114 -7.45 5.93 -3.62
N SER A 115 -6.39 5.17 -3.84
CA SER A 115 -6.45 3.72 -3.89
C SER A 115 -5.24 3.08 -3.19
N HIS A 116 -5.35 1.81 -2.85
CA HIS A 116 -4.27 1.03 -2.26
C HIS A 116 -4.24 -0.36 -2.89
N PRO A 117 -3.41 -0.60 -3.91
CA PRO A 117 -3.09 -1.95 -4.36
C PRO A 117 -2.29 -2.65 -3.25
N MET A 118 -2.89 -3.69 -2.63
CA MET A 118 -2.33 -4.35 -1.44
C MET A 118 -1.30 -5.43 -1.80
N PHE A 119 -0.51 -5.18 -2.83
CA PHE A 119 0.56 -6.06 -3.28
C PHE A 119 1.77 -5.26 -3.73
N GLY A 120 2.94 -5.88 -3.62
CA GLY A 120 4.18 -5.34 -4.18
C GLY A 120 4.63 -6.17 -5.40
N PRO A 121 5.04 -5.55 -6.51
CA PRO A 121 5.46 -6.27 -7.72
C PRO A 121 6.63 -7.23 -7.50
N THR A 122 7.33 -7.12 -6.37
CA THR A 122 8.43 -8.03 -6.01
C THR A 122 7.96 -9.41 -5.58
N PHE A 123 6.78 -9.50 -4.98
CA PHE A 123 6.28 -10.75 -4.36
C PHE A 123 5.00 -11.27 -5.01
N ALA A 124 4.23 -10.39 -5.65
CA ALA A 124 3.03 -10.79 -6.36
C ALA A 124 3.36 -11.50 -7.68
N ASN A 125 2.52 -12.46 -8.04
CA ASN A 125 2.55 -13.02 -9.39
C ASN A 125 1.81 -12.08 -10.34
N LEU A 126 2.55 -11.19 -11.02
CA LEU A 126 1.95 -10.22 -11.94
C LEU A 126 1.22 -10.84 -13.14
N GLY A 127 1.43 -12.14 -13.42
CA GLY A 127 0.67 -12.87 -14.44
C GLY A 127 -0.70 -13.34 -13.96
N ASP A 128 -0.93 -13.36 -12.64
CA ASP A 128 -2.22 -13.73 -12.02
C ASP A 128 -2.36 -13.03 -10.67
N LEU A 129 -3.12 -11.93 -10.67
CA LEU A 129 -3.41 -11.13 -9.49
C LEU A 129 -4.74 -11.49 -8.81
N SER A 130 -5.38 -12.59 -9.20
CA SER A 130 -6.71 -12.98 -8.69
C SER A 130 -6.75 -13.28 -7.18
N ARG A 131 -5.59 -13.47 -6.57
CA ARG A 131 -5.45 -13.67 -5.11
C ARG A 131 -5.07 -12.41 -4.37
N GLU A 132 -4.77 -11.34 -5.09
CA GLU A 132 -4.37 -10.07 -4.51
C GLU A 132 -5.57 -9.16 -4.28
N ASN A 133 -5.43 -8.24 -3.36
CA ASN A 133 -6.48 -7.30 -3.00
C ASN A 133 -6.11 -5.88 -3.44
N ALA A 134 -7.14 -5.07 -3.66
CA ALA A 134 -7.00 -3.62 -3.78
C ALA A 134 -8.10 -2.93 -2.99
N ILE A 135 -7.78 -1.78 -2.43
CA ILE A 135 -8.76 -0.89 -1.80
C ILE A 135 -8.91 0.35 -2.67
N LEU A 136 -10.14 0.75 -2.91
CA LEU A 136 -10.51 2.02 -3.50
C LEU A 136 -11.22 2.85 -2.43
N ILE A 137 -10.76 4.07 -2.22
CA ILE A 137 -11.41 4.96 -1.26
C ILE A 137 -12.72 5.45 -1.85
N SER A 138 -13.80 5.33 -1.05
CA SER A 138 -15.17 5.64 -1.47
C SER A 138 -15.43 7.14 -1.60
N GLU A 139 -14.68 7.97 -0.87
CA GLU A 139 -14.63 9.41 -1.05
C GLU A 139 -13.82 9.79 -2.28
N GLY A 140 -14.16 10.93 -2.88
CA GLY A 140 -13.43 11.47 -4.01
C GLY A 140 -14.21 11.42 -5.34
N ASP A 141 -13.50 11.70 -6.42
CA ASP A 141 -14.06 11.89 -7.74
C ASP A 141 -14.68 10.62 -8.32
N TYR A 142 -15.89 10.75 -8.87
CA TYR A 142 -16.63 9.62 -9.42
C TYR A 142 -15.92 9.00 -10.64
N MET A 143 -15.40 9.82 -11.56
CA MET A 143 -14.74 9.33 -12.77
C MET A 143 -13.40 8.67 -12.44
N GLY A 144 -12.64 9.25 -11.50
CA GLY A 144 -11.42 8.65 -10.99
C GLY A 144 -11.69 7.28 -10.36
N ARG A 145 -12.76 7.14 -9.58
CA ARG A 145 -13.14 5.84 -8.99
C ARG A 145 -13.56 4.82 -10.05
N ILE A 146 -14.30 5.23 -11.09
CA ILE A 146 -14.63 4.34 -12.22
C ILE A 146 -13.34 3.85 -12.88
N PHE A 147 -12.38 4.75 -13.15
CA PHE A 147 -11.11 4.40 -13.78
C PHE A 147 -10.38 3.29 -12.98
N PHE A 148 -10.18 3.49 -11.69
CA PHE A 148 -9.47 2.50 -10.86
C PHE A 148 -10.28 1.21 -10.65
N ARG A 149 -11.60 1.30 -10.54
CA ARG A 149 -12.47 0.12 -10.46
C ARG A 149 -12.34 -0.74 -11.71
N ASP A 150 -12.42 -0.15 -12.88
CA ASP A 150 -12.31 -0.86 -14.16
C ASP A 150 -10.90 -1.45 -14.31
N LEU A 151 -9.85 -0.69 -13.94
CA LEU A 151 -8.47 -1.12 -13.98
C LEU A 151 -8.25 -2.36 -13.09
N TYR A 152 -8.63 -2.28 -11.82
CA TYR A 152 -8.43 -3.37 -10.86
C TYR A 152 -9.31 -4.60 -11.17
N THR A 153 -10.50 -4.39 -11.69
CA THR A 153 -11.37 -5.49 -12.16
C THR A 153 -10.75 -6.21 -13.36
N ARG A 154 -10.18 -5.49 -14.32
CA ARG A 154 -9.47 -6.09 -15.47
C ARG A 154 -8.25 -6.89 -15.04
N LEU A 155 -7.58 -6.47 -13.97
CA LEU A 155 -6.46 -7.21 -13.37
C LEU A 155 -6.88 -8.42 -12.54
N GLY A 156 -8.18 -8.61 -12.34
CA GLY A 156 -8.71 -9.72 -11.54
C GLY A 156 -8.56 -9.54 -10.02
N LEU A 157 -8.21 -8.33 -9.55
CA LEU A 157 -8.03 -8.07 -8.12
C LEU A 157 -9.34 -8.18 -7.34
N ASN A 158 -9.25 -8.65 -6.10
CA ASN A 158 -10.34 -8.56 -5.14
C ASN A 158 -10.47 -7.11 -4.65
N LEU A 159 -11.42 -6.37 -5.23
CA LEU A 159 -11.59 -4.95 -4.95
C LEU A 159 -12.56 -4.72 -3.79
N LYS A 160 -12.15 -3.92 -2.81
CA LYS A 160 -13.00 -3.42 -1.73
C LYS A 160 -13.06 -1.89 -1.77
N GLU A 161 -14.27 -1.33 -1.65
CA GLU A 161 -14.47 0.12 -1.54
C GLU A 161 -14.82 0.46 -0.08
N ILE A 162 -14.02 1.33 0.55
CA ILE A 162 -14.19 1.78 1.93
C ILE A 162 -13.77 3.25 2.08
N SER A 163 -14.18 3.87 3.18
CA SER A 163 -13.78 5.24 3.52
C SER A 163 -12.31 5.33 3.94
N PHE A 164 -11.75 6.56 3.98
CA PHE A 164 -10.41 6.80 4.54
C PHE A 164 -10.29 6.27 5.97
N ALA A 165 -11.30 6.53 6.80
CA ALA A 165 -11.29 6.10 8.20
C ALA A 165 -11.28 4.56 8.34
N GLU A 166 -12.14 3.87 7.58
CA GLU A 166 -12.19 2.40 7.55
C GLU A 166 -10.90 1.81 6.99
N HIS A 167 -10.25 2.48 6.01
CA HIS A 167 -8.96 2.06 5.49
C HIS A 167 -7.90 2.07 6.60
N ASP A 168 -7.73 3.20 7.31
CA ASP A 168 -6.71 3.33 8.33
C ASP A 168 -6.92 2.35 9.50
N GLU A 169 -8.17 2.10 9.88
CA GLU A 169 -8.50 1.07 10.86
C GLU A 169 -8.15 -0.33 10.36
N THR A 170 -8.52 -0.67 9.11
CA THR A 170 -8.21 -1.96 8.50
C THR A 170 -6.69 -2.18 8.40
N MET A 171 -5.94 -1.16 7.97
CA MET A 171 -4.48 -1.24 7.85
C MET A 171 -3.80 -1.39 9.21
N SER A 172 -4.28 -0.71 10.24
CA SER A 172 -3.76 -0.88 11.59
C SER A 172 -3.92 -2.31 12.12
N TYR A 173 -4.98 -3.00 11.74
CA TYR A 173 -5.20 -4.39 12.12
C TYR A 173 -4.33 -5.34 11.27
N SER A 174 -4.43 -5.25 9.95
CA SER A 174 -3.83 -6.22 9.02
C SER A 174 -2.31 -6.08 8.86
N LEU A 175 -1.75 -4.91 9.13
CA LEU A 175 -0.31 -4.66 9.05
C LEU A 175 0.34 -4.56 10.43
N SER A 176 -0.24 -3.80 11.37
CA SER A 176 0.42 -3.55 12.64
C SER A 176 0.55 -4.79 13.51
N ILE A 177 -0.47 -5.66 13.55
CA ILE A 177 -0.41 -6.90 14.34
C ILE A 177 0.71 -7.83 13.85
N PRO A 178 0.78 -8.20 12.54
CA PRO A 178 1.88 -9.02 12.02
C PRO A 178 3.24 -8.36 12.19
N PHE A 179 3.35 -7.05 11.94
CA PHE A 179 4.63 -6.33 12.03
C PHE A 179 5.15 -6.29 13.46
N VAL A 180 4.31 -5.90 14.43
CA VAL A 180 4.69 -5.86 15.85
C VAL A 180 5.07 -7.25 16.36
N SER A 181 4.31 -8.28 16.00
CA SER A 181 4.64 -9.67 16.37
C SER A 181 6.00 -10.10 15.80
N THR A 182 6.27 -9.74 14.54
CA THR A 182 7.55 -10.01 13.88
C THR A 182 8.71 -9.22 14.53
N PHE A 183 8.48 -7.96 14.89
CA PHE A 183 9.50 -7.13 15.55
C PHE A 183 9.85 -7.66 16.92
N VAL A 184 8.85 -8.03 17.74
CA VAL A 184 9.08 -8.63 19.07
C VAL A 184 9.84 -9.94 18.93
N PHE A 185 9.44 -10.82 18.00
CA PHE A 185 10.18 -12.05 17.69
C PHE A 185 11.63 -11.74 17.32
N SER A 186 11.85 -10.80 16.39
CA SER A 186 13.18 -10.45 15.88
C SER A 186 14.07 -9.82 16.96
N ALA A 187 13.49 -9.04 17.88
CA ALA A 187 14.21 -8.40 18.97
C ALA A 187 14.73 -9.38 20.02
N VAL A 188 14.05 -10.53 20.21
CA VAL A 188 14.45 -11.55 21.21
C VAL A 188 15.17 -12.75 20.60
N MET A 189 15.12 -12.91 19.26
CA MET A 189 15.75 -14.04 18.60
C MET A 189 17.27 -13.96 18.66
N LYS A 190 17.92 -15.12 18.74
CA LYS A 190 19.38 -15.28 18.65
C LYS A 190 19.69 -16.30 17.56
N HIS A 191 20.93 -16.25 17.06
CA HIS A 191 21.41 -17.24 16.10
C HIS A 191 21.24 -18.66 16.66
N GLN A 192 20.81 -19.59 15.79
CA GLN A 192 20.66 -21.01 16.11
C GLN A 192 21.41 -21.83 15.06
N ASP A 193 22.32 -22.69 15.52
CA ASP A 193 23.09 -23.58 14.62
C ASP A 193 22.21 -24.69 14.05
N THR A 194 21.19 -25.13 14.80
CA THR A 194 20.27 -26.22 14.42
C THR A 194 18.81 -25.78 14.51
N PRO A 195 18.37 -24.81 13.69
CA PRO A 195 17.03 -24.27 13.78
C PRO A 195 15.97 -25.26 13.26
N GLY A 196 14.91 -25.45 14.06
CA GLY A 196 13.74 -26.24 13.64
C GLY A 196 12.94 -25.55 12.54
N THR A 197 12.02 -26.31 11.90
CA THR A 197 11.22 -25.83 10.75
C THR A 197 10.40 -24.58 11.07
N THR A 198 9.76 -24.53 12.23
CA THR A 198 8.96 -23.37 12.68
C THR A 198 9.82 -22.12 12.80
N PHE A 199 10.99 -22.22 13.44
CA PHE A 199 11.93 -21.11 13.56
C PHE A 199 12.36 -20.59 12.18
N LYS A 200 12.71 -21.49 11.24
CA LYS A 200 13.10 -21.11 9.87
C LYS A 200 11.98 -20.35 9.15
N ARG A 201 10.71 -20.74 9.33
CA ARG A 201 9.55 -20.04 8.73
C ARG A 201 9.39 -18.65 9.30
N HIS A 202 9.49 -18.47 10.64
CA HIS A 202 9.43 -17.16 11.27
C HIS A 202 10.59 -16.26 10.82
N MET A 203 11.80 -16.82 10.69
CA MET A 203 12.95 -16.09 10.16
C MET A 203 12.74 -15.61 8.72
N LYS A 204 12.08 -16.41 7.87
CA LYS A 204 11.76 -15.99 6.50
C LYS A 204 10.79 -14.79 6.49
N ILE A 205 9.75 -14.84 7.34
CA ILE A 205 8.81 -13.73 7.52
C ILE A 205 9.55 -12.49 8.04
N ALA A 206 10.36 -12.64 9.08
CA ALA A 206 11.10 -11.55 9.69
C ALA A 206 12.03 -10.84 8.69
N ARG A 207 12.76 -11.60 7.88
CA ARG A 207 13.61 -11.03 6.83
C ARG A 207 12.81 -10.26 5.79
N GLY A 208 11.64 -10.77 5.39
CA GLY A 208 10.75 -10.07 4.46
C GLY A 208 10.30 -8.72 5.03
N VAL A 209 9.71 -8.72 6.23
CA VAL A 209 9.22 -7.51 6.88
C VAL A 209 10.35 -6.50 7.13
N LEU A 210 11.50 -6.93 7.64
CA LEU A 210 12.62 -6.05 7.94
C LEU A 210 13.44 -5.63 6.71
N SER A 211 13.11 -6.11 5.52
CA SER A 211 13.68 -5.61 4.26
C SER A 211 12.89 -4.45 3.66
N GLU A 212 11.75 -4.10 4.25
CA GLU A 212 10.99 -2.93 3.83
C GLU A 212 11.69 -1.62 4.27
N ASP A 213 11.32 -0.51 3.62
CA ASP A 213 11.87 0.81 3.94
C ASP A 213 11.48 1.25 5.36
N ASP A 214 12.45 1.75 6.11
CA ASP A 214 12.24 2.22 7.50
C ASP A 214 11.14 3.28 7.62
N THR A 215 10.93 4.09 6.58
CA THR A 215 9.86 5.09 6.57
C THR A 215 8.50 4.41 6.51
N LEU A 216 8.34 3.42 5.63
CA LEU A 216 7.11 2.63 5.55
C LEU A 216 6.80 1.94 6.88
N LEU A 217 7.81 1.30 7.50
CA LEU A 217 7.64 0.63 8.78
C LEU A 217 7.21 1.60 9.88
N ARG A 218 7.81 2.80 9.93
CA ARG A 218 7.42 3.84 10.89
C ARG A 218 6.00 4.35 10.67
N GLU A 219 5.61 4.63 9.44
CA GLU A 219 4.26 5.13 9.12
C GLU A 219 3.19 4.12 9.51
N ILE A 220 3.41 2.83 9.26
CA ILE A 220 2.50 1.76 9.69
C ILE A 220 2.40 1.72 11.22
N LEU A 221 3.54 1.79 11.93
CA LEU A 221 3.55 1.69 13.39
C LEU A 221 3.08 2.94 14.09
N PHE A 222 3.24 4.12 13.48
CA PHE A 222 2.78 5.39 14.04
C PHE A 222 1.34 5.75 13.65
N ASN A 223 0.68 4.88 12.87
CA ASN A 223 -0.75 5.03 12.62
C ASN A 223 -1.50 5.14 13.98
N PRO A 224 -2.40 6.12 14.17
CA PRO A 224 -3.12 6.34 15.42
C PRO A 224 -3.85 5.10 15.98
N HIS A 225 -4.30 4.21 15.09
CA HIS A 225 -5.00 2.98 15.44
C HIS A 225 -4.05 1.82 15.83
N THR A 226 -2.74 1.96 15.64
CA THR A 226 -1.77 0.88 15.94
C THR A 226 -1.61 0.64 17.44
N LYS A 227 -1.48 1.70 18.26
CA LYS A 227 -1.26 1.56 19.70
C LYS A 227 -2.30 0.67 20.41
N PRO A 228 -3.62 0.83 20.17
CA PRO A 228 -4.61 -0.09 20.74
C PRO A 228 -4.38 -1.56 20.37
N LYS A 229 -3.94 -1.85 19.14
CA LYS A 229 -3.64 -3.24 18.70
C LYS A 229 -2.43 -3.81 19.40
N VAL A 230 -1.39 -2.99 19.62
CA VAL A 230 -0.20 -3.39 20.40
C VAL A 230 -0.57 -3.70 21.87
N GLU A 231 -1.46 -2.90 22.47
CA GLU A 231 -1.96 -3.16 23.83
C GLU A 231 -2.75 -4.47 23.92
N MET A 232 -3.50 -4.83 22.87
CA MET A 232 -4.14 -6.15 22.80
C MET A 232 -3.11 -7.29 22.80
N ILE A 233 -2.05 -7.18 22.00
CA ILE A 233 -0.96 -8.17 21.99
C ILE A 233 -0.30 -8.28 23.38
N ARG A 234 -0.07 -7.15 24.03
CA ARG A 234 0.49 -7.11 25.39
C ARG A 234 -0.42 -7.83 26.39
N ALA A 235 -1.73 -7.63 26.32
CA ALA A 235 -2.68 -8.30 27.18
C ALA A 235 -2.67 -9.82 26.98
N GLU A 236 -2.65 -10.28 25.73
CA GLU A 236 -2.55 -11.71 25.41
C GLU A 236 -1.24 -12.32 25.90
N LEU A 237 -0.11 -11.64 25.73
CA LEU A 237 1.16 -12.09 26.28
C LEU A 237 1.15 -12.21 27.82
N LYS A 238 0.53 -11.25 28.49
CA LYS A 238 0.38 -11.29 29.97
C LYS A 238 -0.46 -12.50 30.39
N GLN A 239 -1.59 -12.77 29.72
CA GLN A 239 -2.41 -13.94 29.99
C GLN A 239 -1.64 -15.25 29.78
N LEU A 240 -0.89 -15.34 28.67
CA LEU A 240 -0.10 -16.53 28.34
C LEU A 240 1.00 -16.78 29.40
N ILE A 241 1.69 -15.72 29.84
CA ILE A 241 2.69 -15.82 30.91
C ILE A 241 2.06 -16.37 32.19
N GLN A 242 0.89 -15.86 32.59
CA GLN A 242 0.20 -16.35 33.80
C GLN A 242 -0.13 -17.83 33.72
N ILE A 243 -0.69 -18.29 32.58
CA ILE A 243 -0.99 -19.71 32.35
C ILE A 243 0.26 -20.59 32.47
N ILE A 244 1.40 -20.09 31.93
CA ILE A 244 2.68 -20.80 31.98
C ILE A 244 3.20 -20.88 33.43
N ASP A 245 3.14 -19.78 34.16
CA ASP A 245 3.62 -19.70 35.54
C ASP A 245 2.82 -20.62 36.45
N ASP A 246 1.50 -20.64 36.30
CA ASP A 246 0.57 -21.45 37.07
C ASP A 246 0.57 -22.93 36.62
N ARG A 247 1.14 -23.26 35.46
CA ARG A 247 1.07 -24.57 34.80
C ARG A 247 -0.35 -25.11 34.66
N ASP A 248 -1.31 -24.20 34.43
CA ASP A 248 -2.73 -24.54 34.32
C ASP A 248 -3.03 -25.16 32.95
N GLU A 249 -3.13 -26.49 32.94
CA GLU A 249 -3.41 -27.26 31.71
C GLU A 249 -4.80 -26.99 31.13
N ASP A 250 -5.81 -26.79 32.00
CA ASP A 250 -7.19 -26.50 31.57
C ASP A 250 -7.27 -25.11 30.95
N ALA A 251 -6.70 -24.10 31.59
CA ALA A 251 -6.63 -22.74 31.04
C ALA A 251 -5.83 -22.73 29.72
N MET A 252 -4.74 -23.48 29.62
CA MET A 252 -3.96 -23.61 28.38
C MET A 252 -4.82 -24.23 27.27
N THR A 253 -5.57 -25.28 27.57
CA THR A 253 -6.45 -25.94 26.58
C THR A 253 -7.54 -25.01 26.09
N GLN A 254 -8.15 -24.24 27.00
CA GLN A 254 -9.16 -23.22 26.64
C GLN A 254 -8.55 -22.11 25.78
N TYR A 255 -7.37 -21.61 26.17
CA TYR A 255 -6.64 -20.59 25.42
C TYR A 255 -6.32 -21.06 23.99
N LEU A 256 -5.75 -22.25 23.83
CA LEU A 256 -5.45 -22.85 22.52
C LEU A 256 -6.72 -23.07 21.69
N THR A 257 -7.81 -23.47 22.29
CA THR A 257 -9.10 -23.66 21.60
C THR A 257 -9.64 -22.34 21.07
N ARG A 258 -9.54 -21.26 21.85
CA ARG A 258 -9.94 -19.90 21.46
C ARG A 258 -9.11 -19.40 20.27
N ILE A 259 -7.78 -19.46 20.36
CA ILE A 259 -6.91 -18.92 19.30
C ILE A 259 -6.99 -19.73 17.99
N ARG A 260 -7.29 -21.05 18.06
CA ARG A 260 -7.54 -21.85 16.86
C ARG A 260 -8.77 -21.39 16.08
N LYS A 261 -9.81 -20.93 16.78
CA LYS A 261 -11.00 -20.36 16.10
C LYS A 261 -10.66 -19.08 15.35
N ASN A 262 -9.82 -18.22 15.91
CA ASN A 262 -9.44 -16.95 15.29
C ASN A 262 -8.70 -17.09 13.93
N ILE A 263 -8.17 -18.27 13.62
CA ILE A 263 -7.40 -18.52 12.38
C ILE A 263 -8.13 -19.47 11.42
N GLN A 264 -9.36 -19.89 11.73
CA GLN A 264 -10.17 -20.77 10.89
C GLN A 264 -11.21 -20.02 10.04
N GLU A 265 -11.40 -18.73 10.29
CA GLU A 265 -12.25 -17.82 9.53
C GLU A 265 -11.42 -17.04 8.50
#